data_7bd8d9ae83c2009f7a7c569d991c3458
#
_entry.id   7bd8d9ae83c2009f7a7c569d991c3458
#
_cell.length_a   1.000
_cell.length_b   1.000
_cell.length_c   1.000
_cell.angle_alpha   90.00
_cell.angle_beta   90.00
_cell.angle_gamma   90.00
#
_symmetry.space_group_name_H-M   'P 1'
#
loop_
_entity.id
_entity.type
_entity.pdbx_description
1 polymer ?
#
loop_
_entity_poly.entity_id
_entity_poly.type
_entity_poly.pdbx_seq_one_letter_code
_entity_poly.pdbx_strand_id
1 'polypeptide(L)'
;MQLPVMDITHKTSNPGAGSRTAHHPIRGFWFAMALLCCSIAVAGFIPIYYGPVLRGTAAFPLRLHLHAAVASLWLLLLIAQTGLIWSGRPRVHIQLGIAELVVAGALVPLTLWAIVGMVTRTDPPGALEQAVFFPQVASLLLFVSGVVAGFLNRHYPERHKRFMIMATIALLGTPIARIELWGINKQPLLILALWIGPALILLLYDLWTRRRVHWVTGLCLSLLLAMQVATVVLMENAAWGAIVARIADVFRN
;
A
#
# COMPACT_ATOMS: atom_id res chain seq x y z
N MET A 1 -73.08 41.42 -8.35
CA MET A 1 -72.16 40.91 -7.34
C MET A 1 -71.08 40.23 -8.11
N GLN A 2 -69.99 40.97 -8.45
CA GLN A 2 -68.89 40.50 -9.27
C GLN A 2 -67.72 40.08 -8.32
N LEU A 3 -67.29 38.87 -8.45
CA LEU A 3 -66.14 38.38 -7.73
C LEU A 3 -64.82 38.80 -8.44
N PRO A 4 -63.76 39.17 -7.74
CA PRO A 4 -62.50 39.57 -8.36
C PRO A 4 -61.72 38.38 -8.89
N VAL A 5 -61.18 38.51 -10.10
CA VAL A 5 -60.25 37.57 -10.75
C VAL A 5 -58.91 37.70 -10.09
N MET A 6 -58.44 36.61 -9.55
CA MET A 6 -57.11 36.49 -8.93
C MET A 6 -56.07 36.27 -10.04
N ASP A 7 -55.28 37.29 -10.31
CA ASP A 7 -54.13 37.22 -11.26
C ASP A 7 -52.97 36.42 -10.64
N ILE A 8 -52.77 35.18 -11.11
CA ILE A 8 -51.64 34.31 -10.70
C ILE A 8 -50.52 34.52 -11.72
N THR A 9 -49.74 35.57 -11.53
CA THR A 9 -48.47 35.70 -12.25
C THR A 9 -47.48 34.64 -11.74
N HIS A 10 -47.36 33.53 -12.47
CA HIS A 10 -46.29 32.54 -12.31
C HIS A 10 -44.93 33.19 -12.55
N LYS A 11 -44.24 33.48 -11.46
CA LYS A 11 -42.84 33.84 -11.48
C LYS A 11 -42.02 32.59 -11.84
N THR A 12 -41.75 32.43 -13.14
CA THR A 12 -40.84 31.40 -13.64
C THR A 12 -39.44 31.66 -13.09
N SER A 13 -39.09 30.97 -12.02
CA SER A 13 -37.71 30.90 -11.52
C SER A 13 -36.85 30.17 -12.56
N ASN A 14 -35.93 30.90 -13.12
CA ASN A 14 -34.95 30.44 -14.09
C ASN A 14 -34.03 29.38 -13.46
N PRO A 15 -34.01 28.08 -13.89
CA PRO A 15 -33.11 27.07 -13.35
C PRO A 15 -31.76 27.08 -14.08
N GLY A 16 -31.28 28.28 -14.41
CA GLY A 16 -30.02 28.50 -15.11
C GLY A 16 -28.84 28.88 -14.20
N ALA A 17 -28.88 28.58 -12.91
CA ALA A 17 -27.70 28.70 -12.06
C ALA A 17 -26.83 27.45 -12.28
N GLY A 18 -25.83 27.60 -13.15
CA GLY A 18 -24.90 26.58 -13.53
C GLY A 18 -24.40 25.76 -12.33
N SER A 19 -24.68 24.49 -12.35
CA SER A 19 -23.94 23.48 -11.62
C SER A 19 -22.47 23.62 -12.06
N ARG A 20 -21.75 24.50 -11.37
CA ARG A 20 -20.30 24.45 -11.39
C ARG A 20 -19.95 23.03 -10.95
N THR A 21 -19.65 22.18 -11.91
CA THR A 21 -18.98 20.91 -11.67
C THR A 21 -17.74 21.26 -10.86
N ALA A 22 -17.84 21.15 -9.54
CA ALA A 22 -16.69 21.22 -8.67
C ALA A 22 -15.74 20.16 -9.20
N HIS A 23 -14.72 20.58 -9.92
CA HIS A 23 -13.60 19.73 -10.28
C HIS A 23 -13.10 19.15 -8.97
N HIS A 24 -13.39 17.86 -8.73
CA HIS A 24 -12.91 17.15 -7.57
C HIS A 24 -11.41 16.84 -7.80
N PRO A 25 -10.47 17.63 -7.31
CA PRO A 25 -9.04 17.30 -7.33
C PRO A 25 -8.77 15.98 -6.59
N ILE A 26 -9.75 15.56 -5.81
CA ILE A 26 -9.79 14.37 -4.96
C ILE A 26 -9.62 13.05 -5.71
N ARG A 27 -10.16 12.90 -6.93
CA ARG A 27 -10.05 11.63 -7.67
C ARG A 27 -8.64 11.35 -8.18
N GLY A 28 -7.96 12.36 -8.70
CA GLY A 28 -6.58 12.25 -9.19
C GLY A 28 -5.55 11.96 -8.11
N PHE A 29 -5.77 12.42 -6.87
CA PHE A 29 -4.88 12.18 -5.76
C PHE A 29 -4.65 10.68 -5.48
N TRP A 30 -5.73 9.88 -5.45
CA TRP A 30 -5.64 8.45 -5.14
C TRP A 30 -4.92 7.68 -6.26
N PHE A 31 -5.13 8.06 -7.50
CA PHE A 31 -4.39 7.52 -8.63
C PHE A 31 -2.91 7.90 -8.57
N ALA A 32 -2.59 9.15 -8.24
CA ALA A 32 -1.21 9.60 -8.03
C ALA A 32 -0.52 8.85 -6.88
N MET A 33 -1.23 8.57 -5.78
CA MET A 33 -0.70 7.75 -4.68
C MET A 33 -0.41 6.31 -5.11
N ALA A 34 -1.27 5.70 -5.92
CA ALA A 34 -1.03 4.37 -6.47
C ALA A 34 0.21 4.36 -7.39
N LEU A 35 0.35 5.37 -8.25
CA LEU A 35 1.54 5.54 -9.10
C LEU A 35 2.81 5.74 -8.25
N LEU A 36 2.75 6.54 -7.20
CA LEU A 36 3.87 6.76 -6.28
C LEU A 36 4.32 5.43 -5.65
N CYS A 37 3.38 4.66 -5.08
CA CYS A 37 3.68 3.35 -4.49
C CYS A 37 4.32 2.39 -5.52
N CYS A 38 3.76 2.34 -6.73
CA CYS A 38 4.30 1.53 -7.82
C CYS A 38 5.71 1.99 -8.22
N SER A 39 5.93 3.29 -8.38
CA SER A 39 7.24 3.84 -8.75
C SER A 39 8.32 3.51 -7.71
N ILE A 40 7.99 3.62 -6.41
CA ILE A 40 8.91 3.24 -5.33
C ILE A 40 9.23 1.74 -5.40
N ALA A 41 8.23 0.88 -5.57
CA ALA A 41 8.42 -0.56 -5.66
C ALA A 41 9.28 -0.94 -6.88
N VAL A 42 8.98 -0.37 -8.04
CA VAL A 42 9.73 -0.61 -9.28
C VAL A 42 11.19 -0.12 -9.13
N ALA A 43 11.40 1.10 -8.62
CA ALA A 43 12.74 1.66 -8.42
C ALA A 43 13.61 0.77 -7.52
N GLY A 44 13.03 0.21 -6.45
CA GLY A 44 13.76 -0.69 -5.54
C GLY A 44 14.06 -2.06 -6.15
N PHE A 45 13.20 -2.57 -7.03
CA PHE A 45 13.37 -3.91 -7.60
C PHE A 45 14.00 -3.94 -8.99
N ILE A 46 14.13 -2.80 -9.70
CA ILE A 46 14.82 -2.75 -11.00
C ILE A 46 16.23 -3.34 -10.91
N PRO A 47 17.13 -2.88 -10.00
CA PRO A 47 18.52 -3.34 -10.01
C PRO A 47 18.66 -4.81 -9.64
N ILE A 48 17.84 -5.31 -8.71
CA ILE A 48 18.04 -6.62 -8.08
C ILE A 48 17.14 -7.74 -8.61
N TYR A 49 16.04 -7.40 -9.32
CA TYR A 49 15.09 -8.40 -9.83
C TYR A 49 14.75 -8.16 -11.31
N TYR A 50 14.10 -7.06 -11.64
CA TYR A 50 13.61 -6.83 -13.01
C TYR A 50 14.75 -6.71 -14.02
N GLY A 51 15.83 -6.01 -13.68
CA GLY A 51 16.99 -5.87 -14.55
C GLY A 51 17.68 -7.22 -14.86
N PRO A 52 18.05 -8.03 -13.85
CA PRO A 52 18.57 -9.38 -14.08
C PRO A 52 17.64 -10.29 -14.88
N VAL A 53 16.32 -10.26 -14.60
CA VAL A 53 15.34 -11.05 -15.37
C VAL A 53 15.31 -10.61 -16.85
N LEU A 54 15.25 -9.32 -17.13
CA LEU A 54 15.22 -8.80 -18.50
C LEU A 54 16.52 -9.08 -19.28
N ARG A 55 17.66 -9.15 -18.59
CA ARG A 55 18.95 -9.50 -19.19
C ARG A 55 19.20 -11.01 -19.30
N GLY A 56 18.27 -11.85 -18.81
CA GLY A 56 18.45 -13.29 -18.79
C GLY A 56 19.54 -13.79 -17.83
N THR A 57 19.97 -12.95 -16.87
CA THR A 57 21.03 -13.27 -15.89
C THR A 57 20.45 -13.65 -14.52
N ALA A 58 19.12 -13.74 -14.39
CA ALA A 58 18.47 -14.06 -13.14
C ALA A 58 18.59 -15.54 -12.79
N ALA A 59 19.24 -15.85 -11.64
CA ALA A 59 19.33 -17.19 -11.07
C ALA A 59 18.51 -17.27 -9.76
N PHE A 60 17.25 -16.86 -9.81
CA PHE A 60 16.37 -16.87 -8.64
C PHE A 60 15.57 -18.16 -8.55
N PRO A 61 15.28 -18.67 -7.33
CA PRO A 61 14.38 -19.79 -7.15
C PRO A 61 12.95 -19.43 -7.56
N LEU A 62 12.18 -20.45 -8.01
CA LEU A 62 10.80 -20.27 -8.50
C LEU A 62 9.92 -19.48 -7.54
N ARG A 63 10.07 -19.66 -6.21
CA ARG A 63 9.30 -18.92 -5.21
C ARG A 63 9.41 -17.39 -5.34
N LEU A 64 10.61 -16.89 -5.70
CA LEU A 64 10.81 -15.45 -5.88
C LEU A 64 10.18 -14.96 -7.18
N HIS A 65 10.20 -15.75 -8.26
CA HIS A 65 9.50 -15.40 -9.50
C HIS A 65 7.99 -15.35 -9.30
N LEU A 66 7.41 -16.34 -8.62
CA LEU A 66 5.97 -16.36 -8.32
C LEU A 66 5.56 -15.19 -7.42
N HIS A 67 6.33 -14.95 -6.34
CA HIS A 67 6.08 -13.81 -5.45
C HIS A 67 6.16 -12.48 -6.21
N ALA A 68 7.21 -12.26 -7.00
CA ALA A 68 7.40 -11.02 -7.75
C ALA A 68 6.30 -10.82 -8.79
N ALA A 69 5.86 -11.86 -9.49
CA ALA A 69 4.78 -11.78 -10.47
C ALA A 69 3.46 -11.37 -9.80
N VAL A 70 3.09 -12.00 -8.67
CA VAL A 70 1.85 -11.68 -7.96
C VAL A 70 1.93 -10.31 -7.27
N ALA A 71 3.09 -9.92 -6.74
CA ALA A 71 3.31 -8.57 -6.18
C ALA A 71 3.21 -7.48 -7.27
N SER A 72 3.79 -7.73 -8.45
CA SER A 72 3.66 -6.81 -9.59
C SER A 72 2.20 -6.70 -10.05
N LEU A 73 1.48 -7.82 -10.11
CA LEU A 73 0.06 -7.83 -10.46
C LEU A 73 -0.78 -7.05 -9.45
N TRP A 74 -0.49 -7.16 -8.14
CA TRP A 74 -1.12 -6.33 -7.09
C TRP A 74 -0.96 -4.83 -7.39
N LEU A 75 0.27 -4.38 -7.68
CA LEU A 75 0.54 -2.97 -7.97
C LEU A 75 -0.16 -2.50 -9.25
N LEU A 76 -0.18 -3.32 -10.30
CA LEU A 76 -0.89 -3.02 -11.54
C LEU A 76 -2.40 -2.92 -11.30
N LEU A 77 -2.97 -3.83 -10.52
CA LEU A 77 -4.38 -3.79 -10.15
C LEU A 77 -4.70 -2.55 -9.32
N LEU A 78 -3.86 -2.14 -8.37
CA LEU A 78 -4.05 -0.92 -7.61
C LEU A 78 -4.10 0.33 -8.50
N ILE A 79 -3.20 0.42 -9.50
CA ILE A 79 -3.21 1.50 -10.49
C ILE A 79 -4.50 1.43 -11.33
N ALA A 80 -4.85 0.25 -11.84
CA ALA A 80 -6.06 0.06 -12.64
C ALA A 80 -7.31 0.44 -11.85
N GLN A 81 -7.44 -0.02 -10.61
CA GLN A 81 -8.56 0.25 -9.72
C GLN A 81 -8.73 1.75 -9.42
N THR A 82 -7.64 2.43 -9.07
CA THR A 82 -7.68 3.87 -8.82
C THR A 82 -7.91 4.66 -10.11
N GLY A 83 -7.36 4.22 -11.22
CA GLY A 83 -7.59 4.80 -12.55
C GLY A 83 -9.03 4.63 -13.04
N LEU A 84 -9.67 3.50 -12.76
CA LEU A 84 -11.08 3.25 -13.07
C LEU A 84 -12.00 4.21 -12.30
N ILE A 85 -11.72 4.47 -11.03
CA ILE A 85 -12.47 5.46 -10.26
C ILE A 85 -12.22 6.88 -10.77
N TRP A 86 -10.96 7.20 -11.11
CA TRP A 86 -10.62 8.50 -11.70
C TRP A 86 -11.33 8.75 -13.04
N SER A 87 -11.38 7.72 -13.90
CA SER A 87 -12.05 7.79 -15.22
C SER A 87 -13.58 7.63 -15.16
N GLY A 88 -14.18 7.53 -13.95
CA GLY A 88 -15.62 7.44 -13.79
C GLY A 88 -16.23 6.08 -14.14
N ARG A 89 -15.47 4.99 -14.04
CA ARG A 89 -15.90 3.61 -14.35
C ARG A 89 -16.07 2.72 -13.09
N PRO A 90 -16.91 3.08 -12.12
CA PRO A 90 -17.03 2.35 -10.86
C PRO A 90 -17.55 0.92 -11.02
N ARG A 91 -18.35 0.62 -12.04
CA ARG A 91 -18.84 -0.75 -12.29
C ARG A 91 -17.70 -1.72 -12.60
N VAL A 92 -16.74 -1.31 -13.43
CA VAL A 92 -15.56 -2.12 -13.78
C VAL A 92 -14.64 -2.26 -12.56
N HIS A 93 -14.47 -1.19 -11.77
CA HIS A 93 -13.75 -1.23 -10.50
C HIS A 93 -14.31 -2.32 -9.55
N ILE A 94 -15.64 -2.39 -9.38
CA ILE A 94 -16.27 -3.40 -8.52
C ILE A 94 -16.03 -4.82 -9.04
N GLN A 95 -16.16 -5.05 -10.36
CA GLN A 95 -15.91 -6.36 -10.98
C GLN A 95 -14.46 -6.80 -10.82
N LEU A 96 -13.51 -5.88 -11.06
CA LEU A 96 -12.09 -6.16 -10.94
C LEU A 96 -11.65 -6.33 -9.47
N GLY A 97 -12.40 -5.78 -8.51
CA GLY A 97 -12.12 -5.87 -7.10
C GLY A 97 -12.09 -7.31 -6.56
N ILE A 98 -12.84 -8.24 -7.17
CA ILE A 98 -12.78 -9.66 -6.81
C ILE A 98 -11.42 -10.25 -7.20
N ALA A 99 -10.94 -9.95 -8.42
CA ALA A 99 -9.60 -10.39 -8.87
C ALA A 99 -8.49 -9.83 -7.97
N GLU A 100 -8.62 -8.57 -7.54
CA GLU A 100 -7.68 -7.93 -6.61
C GLU A 100 -7.62 -8.67 -5.27
N LEU A 101 -8.75 -9.12 -4.71
CA LEU A 101 -8.79 -9.92 -3.49
C LEU A 101 -8.14 -11.30 -3.66
N VAL A 102 -8.34 -11.95 -4.80
CA VAL A 102 -7.67 -13.23 -5.11
C VAL A 102 -6.15 -13.03 -5.17
N VAL A 103 -5.69 -11.96 -5.82
CA VAL A 103 -4.26 -11.61 -5.89
C VAL A 103 -3.70 -11.30 -4.50
N ALA A 104 -4.42 -10.53 -3.67
CA ALA A 104 -4.02 -10.28 -2.29
C ALA A 104 -3.92 -11.58 -1.47
N GLY A 105 -4.89 -12.48 -1.63
CA GLY A 105 -4.90 -13.80 -0.99
C GLY A 105 -3.72 -14.67 -1.42
N ALA A 106 -3.37 -14.68 -2.71
CA ALA A 106 -2.22 -15.41 -3.23
C ALA A 106 -0.87 -14.81 -2.79
N LEU A 107 -0.83 -13.48 -2.61
CA LEU A 107 0.38 -12.78 -2.18
C LEU A 107 0.83 -13.22 -0.76
N VAL A 108 -0.10 -13.56 0.12
CA VAL A 108 0.20 -13.95 1.50
C VAL A 108 1.08 -15.21 1.57
N PRO A 109 0.67 -16.39 1.05
CA PRO A 109 1.50 -17.58 1.13
C PRO A 109 2.79 -17.44 0.32
N LEU A 110 2.79 -16.73 -0.81
CA LEU A 110 4.00 -16.50 -1.59
C LEU A 110 5.00 -15.59 -0.87
N THR A 111 4.52 -14.56 -0.16
CA THR A 111 5.37 -13.72 0.69
C THR A 111 5.94 -14.51 1.86
N LEU A 112 5.13 -15.32 2.54
CA LEU A 112 5.61 -16.18 3.62
C LEU A 112 6.66 -17.16 3.11
N TRP A 113 6.45 -17.78 1.95
CA TRP A 113 7.43 -18.67 1.32
C TRP A 113 8.73 -17.96 0.98
N ALA A 114 8.67 -16.71 0.52
CA ALA A 114 9.86 -15.89 0.28
C ALA A 114 10.60 -15.53 1.58
N ILE A 115 9.86 -15.18 2.65
CA ILE A 115 10.41 -14.87 3.98
C ILE A 115 11.09 -16.11 4.57
N VAL A 116 10.43 -17.28 4.54
CA VAL A 116 11.02 -18.54 4.99
C VAL A 116 12.30 -18.84 4.21
N GLY A 117 12.26 -18.77 2.89
CA GLY A 117 13.43 -19.01 2.06
C GLY A 117 14.56 -17.99 2.25
N MET A 118 14.28 -16.81 2.80
CA MET A 118 15.30 -15.83 3.19
C MET A 118 15.92 -16.20 4.54
N VAL A 119 15.10 -16.48 5.55
CA VAL A 119 15.60 -16.74 6.91
C VAL A 119 16.35 -18.08 7.03
N THR A 120 16.05 -19.04 6.14
CA THR A 120 16.72 -20.36 6.09
C THR A 120 17.94 -20.39 5.16
N ARG A 121 18.33 -19.25 4.56
CA ARG A 121 19.42 -19.19 3.57
C ARG A 121 20.79 -19.49 4.16
N THR A 122 21.03 -19.09 5.39
CA THR A 122 22.27 -19.33 6.14
C THR A 122 21.95 -20.06 7.44
N ASP A 123 22.94 -20.75 7.99
CA ASP A 123 22.83 -21.47 9.26
C ASP A 123 24.01 -21.11 10.18
N PRO A 124 23.74 -20.40 11.29
CA PRO A 124 22.49 -19.73 11.67
C PRO A 124 22.15 -18.52 10.76
N PRO A 125 20.94 -17.97 10.85
CA PRO A 125 20.57 -16.74 10.14
C PRO A 125 21.53 -15.60 10.46
N GLY A 126 22.04 -14.94 9.40
CA GLY A 126 22.96 -13.81 9.57
C GLY A 126 22.27 -12.55 10.11
N ALA A 127 23.07 -11.51 10.39
CA ALA A 127 22.58 -10.25 10.95
C ALA A 127 21.50 -9.58 10.07
N LEU A 128 21.65 -9.69 8.74
CA LEU A 128 20.66 -9.13 7.80
C LEU A 128 19.32 -9.88 7.90
N GLU A 129 19.34 -11.22 7.90
CA GLU A 129 18.14 -12.04 8.00
C GLU A 129 17.40 -11.78 9.31
N GLN A 130 18.12 -11.64 10.42
CA GLN A 130 17.56 -11.31 11.73
C GLN A 130 16.94 -9.91 11.75
N ALA A 131 17.62 -8.92 11.19
CA ALA A 131 17.16 -7.53 11.15
C ALA A 131 15.89 -7.33 10.32
N VAL A 132 15.77 -8.01 9.17
CA VAL A 132 14.65 -7.81 8.24
C VAL A 132 13.46 -8.74 8.47
N PHE A 133 13.61 -9.81 9.28
CA PHE A 133 12.54 -10.79 9.50
C PHE A 133 11.29 -10.16 10.10
N PHE A 134 11.44 -9.42 11.22
CA PHE A 134 10.30 -8.77 11.87
C PHE A 134 9.57 -7.77 10.95
N PRO A 135 10.24 -6.79 10.33
CA PRO A 135 9.54 -5.82 9.49
C PRO A 135 8.86 -6.46 8.28
N GLN A 136 9.36 -7.57 7.74
CA GLN A 136 8.70 -8.28 6.64
C GLN A 136 7.41 -8.96 7.10
N VAL A 137 7.43 -9.67 8.23
CA VAL A 137 6.23 -10.32 8.80
C VAL A 137 5.21 -9.28 9.23
N ALA A 138 5.63 -8.23 9.93
CA ALA A 138 4.76 -7.16 10.40
C ALA A 138 4.13 -6.38 9.22
N SER A 139 4.90 -6.09 8.17
CA SER A 139 4.38 -5.47 6.93
C SER A 139 3.31 -6.33 6.26
N LEU A 140 3.54 -7.65 6.19
CA LEU A 140 2.55 -8.58 5.65
C LEU A 140 1.26 -8.58 6.49
N LEU A 141 1.38 -8.57 7.82
CA LEU A 141 0.21 -8.47 8.71
C LEU A 141 -0.54 -7.16 8.54
N LEU A 142 0.17 -6.03 8.44
CA LEU A 142 -0.44 -4.73 8.17
C LEU A 142 -1.11 -4.69 6.80
N PHE A 143 -0.49 -5.29 5.78
CA PHE A 143 -1.09 -5.42 4.46
C PHE A 143 -2.39 -6.21 4.51
N VAL A 144 -2.38 -7.42 5.06
CA VAL A 144 -3.57 -8.28 5.18
C VAL A 144 -4.67 -7.58 5.95
N SER A 145 -4.34 -7.02 7.13
CA SER A 145 -5.30 -6.28 7.96
C SER A 145 -5.91 -5.09 7.21
N GLY A 146 -5.08 -4.34 6.48
CA GLY A 146 -5.51 -3.21 5.67
C GLY A 146 -6.42 -3.61 4.51
N VAL A 147 -6.08 -4.68 3.78
CA VAL A 147 -6.93 -5.21 2.69
C VAL A 147 -8.26 -5.71 3.22
N VAL A 148 -8.26 -6.50 4.29
CA VAL A 148 -9.49 -7.00 4.92
C VAL A 148 -10.35 -5.84 5.43
N ALA A 149 -9.76 -4.89 6.16
CA ALA A 149 -10.48 -3.70 6.64
C ALA A 149 -10.99 -2.86 5.47
N GLY A 150 -10.21 -2.70 4.40
CA GLY A 150 -10.61 -2.02 3.18
C GLY A 150 -11.81 -2.68 2.51
N PHE A 151 -11.80 -4.00 2.38
CA PHE A 151 -12.90 -4.76 1.81
C PHE A 151 -14.17 -4.69 2.67
N LEU A 152 -14.05 -4.86 3.98
CA LEU A 152 -15.18 -4.75 4.91
C LEU A 152 -15.80 -3.33 4.91
N ASN A 153 -15.00 -2.32 4.63
CA ASN A 153 -15.45 -0.94 4.52
C ASN A 153 -15.73 -0.48 3.07
N ARG A 154 -15.90 -1.38 2.10
CA ARG A 154 -16.09 -1.04 0.68
C ARG A 154 -17.32 -0.15 0.40
N HIS A 155 -18.31 -0.17 1.28
CA HIS A 155 -19.48 0.70 1.20
C HIS A 155 -19.22 2.12 1.75
N TYR A 156 -18.05 2.35 2.36
CA TYR A 156 -17.60 3.65 2.88
C TYR A 156 -16.35 4.11 2.11
N PRO A 157 -16.50 4.79 0.95
CA PRO A 157 -15.38 5.11 0.04
C PRO A 157 -14.20 5.80 0.73
N GLU A 158 -14.47 6.69 1.71
CA GLU A 158 -13.43 7.41 2.44
C GLU A 158 -12.56 6.50 3.33
N ARG A 159 -13.12 5.40 3.85
CA ARG A 159 -12.38 4.42 4.63
C ARG A 159 -11.68 3.43 3.72
N HIS A 160 -12.41 2.87 2.75
CA HIS A 160 -11.93 1.86 1.81
C HIS A 160 -10.63 2.30 1.12
N LYS A 161 -10.64 3.44 0.44
CA LYS A 161 -9.48 3.92 -0.33
C LYS A 161 -8.24 4.17 0.54
N ARG A 162 -8.42 4.63 1.81
CA ARG A 162 -7.32 4.81 2.75
C ARG A 162 -6.73 3.48 3.19
N PHE A 163 -7.56 2.52 3.57
CA PHE A 163 -7.08 1.20 3.93
C PHE A 163 -6.30 0.53 2.80
N MET A 164 -6.79 0.58 1.55
CA MET A 164 -6.12 -0.03 0.40
C MET A 164 -4.75 0.62 0.11
N ILE A 165 -4.66 1.94 0.11
CA ILE A 165 -3.39 2.65 -0.08
C ILE A 165 -2.43 2.40 1.09
N MET A 166 -2.91 2.48 2.34
CA MET A 166 -2.06 2.25 3.53
C MET A 166 -1.58 0.79 3.62
N ALA A 167 -2.40 -0.19 3.22
CA ALA A 167 -1.98 -1.58 3.08
C ALA A 167 -0.78 -1.70 2.12
N THR A 168 -0.84 -1.04 0.97
CA THR A 168 0.26 -1.04 0.01
C THR A 168 1.50 -0.31 0.55
N ILE A 169 1.32 0.84 1.23
CA ILE A 169 2.42 1.59 1.86
C ILE A 169 3.16 0.71 2.88
N ALA A 170 2.44 -0.14 3.63
CA ALA A 170 3.07 -1.06 4.58
C ALA A 170 4.12 -1.99 3.93
N LEU A 171 3.95 -2.36 2.66
CA LEU A 171 4.88 -3.22 1.93
C LEU A 171 6.10 -2.47 1.34
N LEU A 172 6.12 -1.13 1.34
CA LEU A 172 7.15 -0.35 0.65
C LEU A 172 8.52 -0.37 1.33
N GLY A 173 8.63 -0.79 2.59
CA GLY A 173 9.91 -0.86 3.30
C GLY A 173 10.93 -1.74 2.58
N THR A 174 10.49 -2.89 2.07
CA THR A 174 11.35 -3.83 1.35
C THR A 174 11.95 -3.24 0.06
N PRO A 175 11.18 -2.64 -0.86
CA PRO A 175 11.76 -1.99 -2.04
C PRO A 175 12.61 -0.76 -1.68
N ILE A 176 12.20 0.08 -0.72
CA ILE A 176 12.97 1.26 -0.33
C ILE A 176 14.36 0.87 0.19
N ALA A 177 14.45 -0.18 1.01
CA ALA A 177 15.72 -0.70 1.52
C ALA A 177 16.66 -1.23 0.42
N ARG A 178 16.20 -1.36 -0.82
CA ARG A 178 16.96 -1.82 -1.99
C ARG A 178 17.32 -0.71 -2.98
N ILE A 179 16.89 0.51 -2.71
CA ILE A 179 17.25 1.67 -3.55
C ILE A 179 18.71 2.03 -3.28
N GLU A 180 19.58 1.78 -4.24
CA GLU A 180 21.01 2.08 -4.14
C GLU A 180 21.35 3.55 -4.45
N LEU A 181 20.42 4.26 -5.07
CA LEU A 181 20.59 5.66 -5.44
C LEU A 181 20.94 6.51 -4.20
N TRP A 182 22.01 7.27 -4.27
CA TRP A 182 22.56 8.09 -3.18
C TRP A 182 22.88 7.31 -1.89
N GLY A 183 23.04 6.00 -1.96
CA GLY A 183 23.36 5.16 -0.80
C GLY A 183 22.20 5.03 0.19
N ILE A 184 20.95 5.17 -0.25
CA ILE A 184 19.74 5.04 0.59
C ILE A 184 19.74 3.70 1.33
N ASN A 185 20.07 2.61 0.64
CA ASN A 185 20.13 1.25 1.18
C ASN A 185 21.13 1.07 2.34
N LYS A 186 22.05 2.02 2.55
CA LYS A 186 23.04 2.01 3.64
C LYS A 186 22.66 2.88 4.82
N GLN A 187 21.50 3.54 4.77
CA GLN A 187 21.06 4.54 5.77
C GLN A 187 19.72 4.13 6.40
N PRO A 188 19.70 3.33 7.49
CA PRO A 188 18.47 2.81 8.08
C PRO A 188 17.44 3.89 8.42
N LEU A 189 17.88 5.02 8.97
CA LEU A 189 16.96 6.13 9.31
C LEU A 189 16.35 6.77 8.07
N LEU A 190 17.09 6.86 6.95
CA LEU A 190 16.57 7.37 5.69
C LEU A 190 15.57 6.39 5.07
N ILE A 191 15.82 5.09 5.15
CA ILE A 191 14.86 4.05 4.74
C ILE A 191 13.56 4.21 5.51
N LEU A 192 13.62 4.33 6.84
CA LEU A 192 12.45 4.52 7.69
C LEU A 192 11.70 5.82 7.35
N ALA A 193 12.41 6.92 7.15
CA ALA A 193 11.82 8.21 6.79
C ALA A 193 11.11 8.17 5.42
N LEU A 194 11.74 7.55 4.41
CA LEU A 194 11.15 7.39 3.09
C LEU A 194 9.94 6.45 3.10
N TRP A 195 9.95 5.43 3.96
CA TRP A 195 8.82 4.52 4.12
C TRP A 195 7.58 5.21 4.69
N ILE A 196 7.77 6.13 5.65
CA ILE A 196 6.70 6.96 6.20
C ILE A 196 6.21 8.01 5.19
N GLY A 197 7.08 8.47 4.29
CA GLY A 197 6.82 9.58 3.38
C GLY A 197 5.45 9.52 2.67
N PRO A 198 5.08 8.43 1.99
CA PRO A 198 3.76 8.30 1.35
C PRO A 198 2.59 8.41 2.35
N ALA A 199 2.74 7.89 3.58
CA ALA A 199 1.71 8.03 4.62
C ALA A 199 1.59 9.48 5.12
N LEU A 200 2.71 10.22 5.20
CA LEU A 200 2.70 11.65 5.51
C LEU A 200 2.04 12.48 4.40
N ILE A 201 2.22 12.13 3.13
CA ILE A 201 1.51 12.76 2.01
C ILE A 201 0.00 12.58 2.19
N LEU A 202 -0.45 11.38 2.57
CA LEU A 202 -1.87 11.13 2.85
C LEU A 202 -2.37 11.91 4.08
N LEU A 203 -1.56 12.04 5.14
CA LEU A 203 -1.87 12.86 6.30
C LEU A 203 -2.04 14.34 5.92
N LEU A 204 -1.10 14.90 5.15
CA LEU A 204 -1.16 16.27 4.66
C LEU A 204 -2.38 16.51 3.78
N TYR A 205 -2.71 15.54 2.92
CA TYR A 205 -3.93 15.58 2.11
C TYR A 205 -5.20 15.64 2.98
N ASP A 206 -5.28 14.86 4.05
CA ASP A 206 -6.41 14.92 4.98
C ASP A 206 -6.50 16.29 5.67
N LEU A 207 -5.39 16.83 6.15
CA LEU A 207 -5.34 18.15 6.78
C LEU A 207 -5.73 19.26 5.81
N TRP A 208 -5.25 19.20 4.56
CA TRP A 208 -5.56 20.20 3.54
C TRP A 208 -7.03 20.15 3.11
N THR A 209 -7.58 18.96 2.85
CA THR A 209 -8.94 18.82 2.29
C THR A 209 -10.03 18.79 3.34
N ARG A 210 -9.75 18.26 4.53
CA ARG A 210 -10.75 18.01 5.59
C ARG A 210 -10.53 18.86 6.84
N ARG A 211 -9.40 19.58 6.92
CA ARG A 211 -8.96 20.32 8.12
C ARG A 211 -8.82 19.45 9.38
N ARG A 212 -8.82 18.14 9.23
CA ARG A 212 -8.66 17.13 10.30
C ARG A 212 -8.13 15.83 9.73
N VAL A 213 -7.37 15.11 10.53
CA VAL A 213 -6.88 13.77 10.18
C VAL A 213 -8.07 12.80 10.14
N HIS A 214 -8.16 12.01 9.09
CA HIS A 214 -9.13 10.91 9.05
C HIS A 214 -8.63 9.78 9.97
N TRP A 215 -9.54 9.20 10.79
CA TRP A 215 -9.15 8.21 11.78
C TRP A 215 -8.41 6.99 11.19
N VAL A 216 -8.78 6.55 9.97
CA VAL A 216 -8.06 5.45 9.28
C VAL A 216 -6.61 5.87 8.99
N THR A 217 -6.37 7.09 8.49
CA THR A 217 -5.02 7.58 8.25
C THR A 217 -4.21 7.63 9.55
N GLY A 218 -4.81 8.15 10.63
CA GLY A 218 -4.18 8.21 11.95
C GLY A 218 -3.84 6.82 12.48
N LEU A 219 -4.80 5.89 12.47
CA LEU A 219 -4.61 4.51 12.92
C LEU A 219 -3.48 3.82 12.13
N CYS A 220 -3.55 3.82 10.80
CA CYS A 220 -2.58 3.12 9.97
C CYS A 220 -1.18 3.74 10.10
N LEU A 221 -1.08 5.08 10.18
CA LEU A 221 0.20 5.75 10.42
C LEU A 221 0.78 5.39 11.79
N SER A 222 -0.05 5.35 12.85
CA SER A 222 0.40 4.93 14.18
C SER A 222 0.90 3.49 14.19
N LEU A 223 0.20 2.57 13.52
CA LEU A 223 0.65 1.18 13.39
C LEU A 223 1.95 1.05 12.60
N LEU A 224 2.10 1.81 11.51
CA LEU A 224 3.34 1.85 10.73
C LEU A 224 4.51 2.39 11.57
N LEU A 225 4.30 3.45 12.33
CA LEU A 225 5.31 4.01 13.25
C LEU A 225 5.67 3.02 14.36
N ALA A 226 4.68 2.39 14.99
CA ALA A 226 4.91 1.39 16.03
C ALA A 226 5.73 0.20 15.49
N MET A 227 5.42 -0.27 14.28
CA MET A 227 6.20 -1.32 13.61
C MET A 227 7.65 -0.87 13.37
N GLN A 228 7.87 0.39 12.94
CA GLN A 228 9.23 0.89 12.72
C GLN A 228 10.02 1.02 14.01
N VAL A 229 9.41 1.54 15.08
CA VAL A 229 10.04 1.58 16.41
C VAL A 229 10.40 0.17 16.89
N ALA A 230 9.47 -0.78 16.77
CA ALA A 230 9.73 -2.18 17.13
C ALA A 230 10.87 -2.78 16.27
N THR A 231 10.95 -2.44 14.99
CA THR A 231 12.06 -2.88 14.12
C THR A 231 13.40 -2.42 14.67
N VAL A 232 13.54 -1.13 14.98
CA VAL A 232 14.79 -0.56 15.53
C VAL A 232 15.17 -1.24 16.86
N VAL A 233 14.21 -1.39 17.77
CA VAL A 233 14.44 -2.05 19.07
C VAL A 233 14.87 -3.51 18.93
N LEU A 234 14.27 -4.25 18.00
CA LEU A 234 14.57 -5.67 17.79
C LEU A 234 15.89 -5.90 17.06
N MET A 235 16.31 -4.99 16.18
CA MET A 235 17.57 -5.12 15.44
C MET A 235 18.80 -5.22 16.38
N GLU A 236 18.74 -4.59 17.55
CA GLU A 236 19.83 -4.57 18.52
C GLU A 236 19.68 -5.63 19.63
N ASN A 237 18.61 -6.43 19.58
CA ASN A 237 18.27 -7.36 20.66
C ASN A 237 18.80 -8.76 20.38
N ALA A 238 19.79 -9.21 21.17
CA ALA A 238 20.40 -10.55 21.02
C ALA A 238 19.38 -11.71 21.20
N ALA A 239 18.38 -11.55 22.09
CA ALA A 239 17.32 -12.54 22.26
C ALA A 239 16.45 -12.68 21.00
N TRP A 240 16.27 -11.59 20.24
CA TRP A 240 15.58 -11.63 18.95
C TRP A 240 16.31 -12.52 17.94
N GLY A 241 17.63 -12.40 17.84
CA GLY A 241 18.45 -13.26 16.98
C GLY A 241 18.27 -14.75 17.29
N ALA A 242 18.23 -15.11 18.58
CA ALA A 242 17.98 -16.48 19.01
C ALA A 242 16.56 -16.99 18.64
N ILE A 243 15.55 -16.11 18.70
CA ILE A 243 14.18 -16.44 18.28
C ILE A 243 14.15 -16.71 16.78
N VAL A 244 14.76 -15.83 15.96
CA VAL A 244 14.81 -15.99 14.50
C VAL A 244 15.54 -17.28 14.11
N ALA A 245 16.63 -17.62 14.81
CA ALA A 245 17.36 -18.87 14.58
C ALA A 245 16.46 -20.09 14.84
N ARG A 246 15.75 -20.12 15.97
CA ARG A 246 14.80 -21.21 16.28
C ARG A 246 13.68 -21.33 15.23
N ILE A 247 13.16 -20.20 14.75
CA ILE A 247 12.16 -20.21 13.68
C ILE A 247 12.75 -20.81 12.41
N ALA A 248 13.97 -20.42 12.04
CA ALA A 248 14.66 -20.97 10.87
C ALA A 248 14.85 -22.49 10.98
N ASP A 249 15.21 -23.01 12.17
CA ASP A 249 15.41 -24.44 12.42
C ASP A 249 14.12 -25.25 12.21
N VAL A 250 12.97 -24.72 12.63
CA VAL A 250 11.64 -25.35 12.40
C VAL A 250 11.34 -25.54 10.91
N PHE A 251 11.81 -24.65 10.06
CA PHE A 251 11.54 -24.71 8.60
C PHE A 251 12.65 -25.42 7.80
N ARG A 252 13.77 -25.80 8.44
CA ARG A 252 14.83 -26.61 7.82
C ARG A 252 14.63 -28.11 8.02
N ASN A 253 13.96 -28.47 9.12
CA ASN A 253 13.63 -29.88 9.48
C ASN A 253 12.24 -30.25 8.92
#